data_366f4f0d96ac8da945283b30a7f179e4
#
_entry.id   366f4f0d96ac8da945283b30a7f179e4
#
_cell.length_a   1.000
_cell.length_b   1.000
_cell.length_c   1.000
_cell.angle_alpha   90.00
_cell.angle_beta   90.00
_cell.angle_gamma   90.00
#
_symmetry.space_group_name_H-M   'P 1'
#
loop_
_entity.id
_entity.type
_entity.pdbx_description
1 polymer ?
#
loop_
_entity_poly.entity_id
_entity_poly.type
_entity_poly.pdbx_seq_one_letter_code
_entity_poly.pdbx_strand_id
1 'polypeptide(L)'
;MLPVVTGEFGVVKEPEIRFLDKGTAWAKIRCSAKDRKRDANGNWTDGDPLYIDVIVGNGSQNLVDSVMPGDSIIVTGRLKMREYEYEGQKRQEFQISADSVGVSLRWNTAKTPRLLEQGGSMSTADVADALGGSEIPF
;
A
#
# COMPACT_ATOMS: atom_id res chain seq x y z
N MET A 1 -18.38 15.09 1.29
CA MET A 1 -17.09 14.61 0.74
C MET A 1 -16.46 13.67 1.75
N LEU A 2 -15.99 12.51 1.28
CA LEU A 2 -15.35 11.54 2.15
C LEU A 2 -13.97 12.03 2.59
N PRO A 3 -13.54 11.71 3.80
CA PRO A 3 -12.25 12.15 4.29
C PRO A 3 -11.10 11.46 3.55
N VAL A 4 -10.02 12.19 3.36
CA VAL A 4 -8.77 11.63 2.83
C VAL A 4 -7.93 11.16 4.00
N VAL A 5 -7.43 9.94 3.88
CA VAL A 5 -6.53 9.35 4.88
C VAL A 5 -5.24 8.92 4.19
N THR A 6 -4.15 9.04 4.92
CA THR A 6 -2.84 8.57 4.49
C THR A 6 -2.23 7.78 5.63
N GLY A 7 -1.73 6.59 5.33
CA GLY A 7 -1.12 5.76 6.35
C GLY A 7 -0.19 4.72 5.78
N GLU A 8 0.60 4.15 6.65
CA GLU A 8 1.46 3.02 6.34
C GLU A 8 0.80 1.75 6.91
N PHE A 9 0.67 0.74 6.06
CA PHE A 9 -0.04 -0.49 6.40
C PHE A 9 0.81 -1.70 6.04
N GLY A 10 0.64 -2.77 6.82
CA GLY A 10 1.17 -4.07 6.46
C GLY A 10 0.18 -4.86 5.61
N VAL A 11 0.67 -5.56 4.63
CA VAL A 11 -0.15 -6.41 3.77
C VAL A 11 -0.34 -7.76 4.46
N VAL A 12 -1.59 -8.16 4.65
CA VAL A 12 -1.96 -9.39 5.39
C VAL A 12 -2.08 -10.59 4.48
N LYS A 13 -2.70 -10.40 3.32
CA LYS A 13 -2.95 -11.46 2.34
C LYS A 13 -2.49 -11.01 0.97
N GLU A 14 -2.29 -11.97 0.07
CA GLU A 14 -1.99 -11.63 -1.31
C GLU A 14 -3.09 -10.73 -1.90
N PRO A 15 -2.71 -9.69 -2.63
CA PRO A 15 -3.69 -8.85 -3.32
C PRO A 15 -4.52 -9.66 -4.30
N GLU A 16 -5.81 -9.40 -4.32
CA GLU A 16 -6.74 -10.03 -5.26
C GLU A 16 -7.06 -9.07 -6.39
N ILE A 17 -6.94 -9.56 -7.63
CA ILE A 17 -7.40 -8.79 -8.78
C ILE A 17 -8.79 -9.28 -9.19
N ARG A 18 -9.67 -8.35 -9.49
CA ARG A 18 -11.04 -8.64 -9.93
C ARG A 18 -11.36 -7.81 -11.16
N PHE A 19 -12.30 -8.31 -11.94
CA PHE A 19 -12.70 -7.65 -13.17
C PHE A 19 -14.18 -7.29 -13.10
N LEU A 20 -14.49 -6.07 -13.55
CA LEU A 20 -15.87 -5.66 -13.77
C LEU A 20 -16.37 -6.24 -15.09
N ASP A 21 -17.70 -6.24 -15.29
CA ASP A 21 -18.33 -6.78 -16.49
C ASP A 21 -17.80 -6.14 -17.79
N LYS A 22 -17.25 -4.95 -17.70
CA LYS A 22 -16.65 -4.22 -18.83
C LYS A 22 -15.17 -4.51 -19.04
N GLY A 23 -14.61 -5.45 -18.30
CA GLY A 23 -13.19 -5.80 -18.42
C GLY A 23 -12.25 -4.88 -17.64
N THR A 24 -12.74 -3.87 -16.94
CA THR A 24 -11.93 -3.01 -16.09
C THR A 24 -11.49 -3.76 -14.85
N ALA A 25 -10.20 -3.76 -14.60
CA ALA A 25 -9.62 -4.45 -13.45
C ALA A 25 -9.54 -3.52 -12.23
N TRP A 26 -9.72 -4.12 -11.06
CA TRP A 26 -9.46 -3.47 -9.79
C TRP A 26 -8.86 -4.50 -8.82
N ALA A 27 -8.11 -4.02 -7.85
CA ALA A 27 -7.47 -4.88 -6.88
C ALA A 27 -7.93 -4.56 -5.46
N LYS A 28 -7.92 -5.57 -4.63
CA LYS A 28 -8.26 -5.48 -3.21
C LYS A 28 -7.08 -6.01 -2.40
N ILE A 29 -6.64 -5.23 -1.42
CA ILE A 29 -5.58 -5.64 -0.51
C ILE A 29 -6.11 -5.62 0.91
N ARG A 30 -5.97 -6.73 1.62
CA ARG A 30 -6.25 -6.76 3.06
C ARG A 30 -5.04 -6.24 3.81
N CYS A 31 -5.22 -5.17 4.56
CA CYS A 31 -4.15 -4.47 5.25
C CYS A 31 -4.38 -4.43 6.74
N SER A 32 -3.30 -4.26 7.48
CA SER A 32 -3.37 -4.07 8.93
C SER A 32 -2.44 -2.95 9.36
N ALA A 33 -2.82 -2.30 10.45
CA ALA A 33 -1.97 -1.37 11.16
C ALA A 33 -2.14 -1.63 12.65
N LYS A 34 -1.07 -1.50 13.39
CA LYS A 34 -1.09 -1.73 14.84
C LYS A 34 -0.60 -0.50 15.55
N ASP A 35 -1.27 -0.18 16.63
CA ASP A 35 -0.78 0.82 17.55
C ASP A 35 0.30 0.19 18.44
N ARG A 36 1.28 0.97 18.85
CA ARG A 36 2.29 0.52 19.80
C ARG A 36 2.08 1.21 21.13
N LYS A 37 2.07 0.44 22.18
CA LYS A 37 1.85 0.93 23.55
C LYS A 37 3.05 0.59 24.41
N ARG A 38 3.30 1.42 25.43
CA ARG A 38 4.21 1.08 26.50
C ARG A 38 3.45 0.37 27.61
N ASP A 39 3.98 -0.76 28.06
CA ASP A 39 3.42 -1.46 29.22
C ASP A 39 3.90 -0.82 30.54
N ALA A 40 3.45 -1.37 31.66
CA ALA A 40 3.81 -0.88 32.99
C ALA A 40 5.32 -0.96 33.28
N ASN A 41 6.03 -1.84 32.57
CA ASN A 41 7.49 -2.03 32.73
C ASN A 41 8.31 -1.16 31.77
N GLY A 42 7.65 -0.33 30.96
CA GLY A 42 8.31 0.53 29.98
C GLY A 42 8.67 -0.17 28.67
N ASN A 43 8.27 -1.40 28.46
CA ASN A 43 8.48 -2.14 27.22
C ASN A 43 7.42 -1.80 26.18
N TRP A 44 7.82 -1.81 24.91
CA TRP A 44 6.90 -1.59 23.80
C TRP A 44 6.15 -2.88 23.48
N THR A 45 4.83 -2.79 23.45
CA THR A 45 3.96 -3.90 23.08
C THR A 45 3.02 -3.47 21.96
N ASP A 46 2.51 -4.45 21.20
CA ASP A 46 1.52 -4.17 20.16
C ASP A 46 0.16 -3.86 20.81
N GLY A 47 -0.48 -2.79 20.33
CA GLY A 47 -1.86 -2.49 20.68
C GLY A 47 -2.84 -3.24 19.80
N ASP A 48 -4.11 -2.83 19.84
CA ASP A 48 -5.16 -3.43 19.03
C ASP A 48 -4.90 -3.19 17.54
N PRO A 49 -5.03 -4.23 16.71
CA PRO A 49 -4.82 -4.06 15.27
C PRO A 49 -6.03 -3.43 14.60
N LEU A 50 -5.77 -2.60 13.61
CA LEU A 50 -6.77 -2.13 12.66
C LEU A 50 -6.64 -2.96 11.39
N TYR A 51 -7.74 -3.56 10.94
CA TYR A 51 -7.79 -4.25 9.66
C TYR A 51 -8.65 -3.45 8.69
N ILE A 52 -8.17 -3.26 7.49
CA ILE A 52 -8.87 -2.46 6.50
C ILE A 52 -8.56 -2.98 5.10
N ASP A 53 -9.56 -2.95 4.22
CA ASP A 53 -9.37 -3.28 2.83
C ASP A 53 -9.03 -2.02 2.05
N VAL A 54 -8.05 -2.12 1.18
CA VAL A 54 -7.64 -1.06 0.26
C VAL A 54 -8.05 -1.47 -1.14
N ILE A 55 -8.79 -0.60 -1.80
CA ILE A 55 -9.29 -0.84 -3.16
C ILE A 55 -8.51 0.04 -4.12
N VAL A 56 -7.93 -0.58 -5.14
CA VAL A 56 -7.10 0.11 -6.13
C VAL A 56 -7.69 -0.12 -7.52
N GLY A 57 -8.01 0.95 -8.20
CA GLY A 57 -8.48 0.87 -9.59
C GLY A 57 -7.33 0.93 -10.57
N ASN A 58 -6.85 2.12 -10.87
CA ASN A 58 -5.72 2.29 -11.78
C ASN A 58 -4.44 1.69 -11.18
N GLY A 59 -3.71 0.93 -11.98
CA GLY A 59 -2.49 0.30 -11.53
C GLY A 59 -2.70 -0.99 -10.74
N SER A 60 -3.90 -1.56 -10.80
CA SER A 60 -4.22 -2.79 -10.07
C SER A 60 -3.28 -3.96 -10.41
N GLN A 61 -2.94 -4.12 -11.68
CA GLN A 61 -2.03 -5.19 -12.11
C GLN A 61 -0.61 -4.95 -11.59
N ASN A 62 -0.13 -3.71 -11.65
CA ASN A 62 1.19 -3.36 -11.10
C ASN A 62 1.25 -3.66 -9.61
N LEU A 63 0.17 -3.38 -8.90
CA LEU A 63 0.06 -3.66 -7.48
C LEU A 63 0.17 -5.16 -7.19
N VAL A 64 -0.63 -5.95 -7.89
CA VAL A 64 -0.64 -7.40 -7.71
C VAL A 64 0.72 -8.01 -8.01
N ASP A 65 1.41 -7.48 -9.02
CA ASP A 65 2.73 -7.98 -9.43
C ASP A 65 3.86 -7.52 -8.48
N SER A 66 3.61 -6.50 -7.66
CA SER A 66 4.66 -5.87 -6.85
C SER A 66 4.57 -6.14 -5.36
N VAL A 67 3.38 -6.43 -4.85
CA VAL A 67 3.11 -6.47 -3.41
C VAL A 67 2.72 -7.88 -2.98
N MET A 68 3.30 -8.32 -1.88
CA MET A 68 3.04 -9.64 -1.30
C MET A 68 2.80 -9.52 0.20
N PRO A 69 2.23 -10.56 0.85
CA PRO A 69 2.04 -10.53 2.30
C PRO A 69 3.34 -10.27 3.05
N GLY A 70 3.26 -9.44 4.07
CA GLY A 70 4.41 -9.03 4.87
C GLY A 70 5.03 -7.72 4.42
N ASP A 71 4.68 -7.24 3.23
CA ASP A 71 5.19 -5.95 2.76
C ASP A 71 4.51 -4.80 3.50
N SER A 72 5.24 -3.69 3.61
CA SER A 72 4.69 -2.42 4.11
C SER A 72 4.43 -1.49 2.93
N ILE A 73 3.24 -0.93 2.91
CA ILE A 73 2.82 -0.02 1.85
C ILE A 73 2.32 1.30 2.44
N ILE A 74 2.48 2.36 1.68
CA ILE A 74 1.92 3.66 2.01
C ILE A 74 0.72 3.86 1.09
N VAL A 75 -0.43 4.18 1.69
CA VAL A 75 -1.68 4.35 0.97
C VAL A 75 -2.22 5.73 1.25
N THR A 76 -2.65 6.43 0.22
CA THR A 76 -3.46 7.62 0.37
C THR A 76 -4.73 7.45 -0.46
N GLY A 77 -5.85 7.83 0.13
CA GLY A 77 -7.14 7.68 -0.52
C GLY A 77 -8.27 8.12 0.36
N ARG A 78 -9.48 7.81 -0.07
CA ARG A 78 -10.70 8.20 0.62
C ARG A 78 -11.21 7.08 1.50
N LEU A 79 -11.47 7.41 2.75
CA LEU A 79 -12.07 6.48 3.68
C LEU A 79 -13.57 6.39 3.41
N LYS A 80 -14.06 5.20 3.23
CA LYS A 80 -15.49 4.95 3.04
C LYS A 80 -15.93 3.72 3.80
N MET A 81 -17.23 3.59 3.97
CA MET A 81 -17.84 2.45 4.63
C MET A 81 -18.55 1.58 3.59
N ARG A 82 -18.35 0.30 3.70
CA ARG A 82 -19.05 -0.68 2.89
C ARG A 82 -20.03 -1.45 3.75
N GLU A 83 -21.27 -1.55 3.30
CA GLU A 83 -22.27 -2.41 3.90
C GLU A 83 -22.34 -3.72 3.13
N TYR A 84 -22.47 -4.82 3.86
CA TYR A 84 -22.67 -6.14 3.25
C TYR A 84 -23.50 -7.02 4.18
N GLU A 85 -24.08 -8.08 3.63
CA GLU A 85 -24.80 -9.06 4.41
C GLU A 85 -23.95 -10.33 4.58
N TYR A 86 -23.88 -10.79 5.81
CA TYR A 86 -23.23 -12.04 6.15
C TYR A 86 -24.12 -12.81 7.09
N GLU A 87 -24.51 -14.03 6.70
CA GLU A 87 -25.41 -14.89 7.45
C GLU A 87 -26.73 -14.22 7.85
N GLY A 88 -27.28 -13.40 6.94
CA GLY A 88 -28.53 -12.69 7.15
C GLY A 88 -28.41 -11.43 8.00
N GLN A 89 -27.22 -11.10 8.47
CA GLN A 89 -26.98 -9.89 9.27
C GLN A 89 -26.29 -8.84 8.42
N LYS A 90 -26.75 -7.59 8.58
CA LYS A 90 -26.08 -6.45 7.94
C LYS A 90 -24.82 -6.11 8.72
N ARG A 91 -23.70 -6.03 8.02
CA ARG A 91 -22.41 -5.68 8.57
C ARG A 91 -21.84 -4.48 7.83
N GLN A 92 -20.97 -3.76 8.51
CA GLN A 92 -20.27 -2.61 7.96
C GLN A 92 -18.79 -2.76 8.18
N GLU A 93 -18.00 -2.37 7.19
CA GLU A 93 -16.56 -2.33 7.32
C GLU A 93 -16.00 -1.09 6.62
N PHE A 94 -14.89 -0.59 7.12
CA PHE A 94 -14.20 0.51 6.50
C PHE A 94 -13.32 0.03 5.37
N GLN A 95 -13.25 0.84 4.32
CA GLN A 95 -12.36 0.64 3.18
C GLN A 95 -11.68 1.95 2.83
N ILE A 96 -10.52 1.85 2.19
CA ILE A 96 -9.88 3.00 1.57
C ILE A 96 -9.94 2.82 0.06
N SER A 97 -10.59 3.76 -0.61
CA SER A 97 -10.51 3.85 -2.07
C SER A 97 -9.22 4.60 -2.39
N ALA A 98 -8.18 3.87 -2.78
CA ALA A 98 -6.85 4.42 -2.91
C ALA A 98 -6.71 5.31 -4.14
N ASP A 99 -6.12 6.47 -3.95
CA ASP A 99 -5.67 7.35 -5.03
C ASP A 99 -4.23 7.02 -5.42
N SER A 100 -3.41 6.63 -4.44
CA SER A 100 -2.03 6.21 -4.65
C SER A 100 -1.61 5.15 -3.65
N VAL A 101 -0.80 4.21 -4.11
CA VAL A 101 -0.19 3.19 -3.26
C VAL A 101 1.28 3.09 -3.64
N GLY A 102 2.14 3.05 -2.64
CA GLY A 102 3.56 2.87 -2.84
C GLY A 102 4.14 1.90 -1.82
N VAL A 103 5.27 1.30 -2.14
CA VAL A 103 6.01 0.47 -1.20
C VAL A 103 6.75 1.38 -0.23
N SER A 104 6.69 1.08 1.06
CA SER A 104 7.44 1.84 2.05
C SER A 104 8.92 1.44 1.97
N LEU A 105 9.77 2.41 1.67
CA LEU A 105 11.22 2.19 1.62
C LEU A 105 11.86 2.17 3.01
N ARG A 106 11.09 2.40 4.03
CA ARG A 106 11.57 2.34 5.40
C ARG A 106 12.06 0.93 5.77
N TRP A 107 11.39 -0.09 5.24
CA TRP A 107 11.64 -1.47 5.60
C TRP A 107 12.17 -2.33 4.46
N ASN A 108 11.92 -1.93 3.22
CA ASN A 108 12.25 -2.70 2.04
C ASN A 108 12.89 -1.84 0.97
N THR A 109 13.61 -2.48 0.07
CA THR A 109 14.11 -1.82 -1.13
C THR A 109 13.11 -2.02 -2.26
N ALA A 110 13.07 -1.09 -3.19
CA ALA A 110 12.28 -1.20 -4.41
C ALA A 110 13.13 -0.73 -5.59
N LYS A 111 12.88 -1.32 -6.76
CA LYS A 111 13.55 -0.94 -8.00
C LYS A 111 12.53 -0.70 -9.09
N THR A 112 12.73 0.37 -9.84
CA THR A 112 11.91 0.65 -11.00
C THR A 112 12.36 -0.24 -12.18
N PRO A 113 11.47 -0.51 -13.17
CA PRO A 113 11.87 -1.24 -14.36
C PRO A 113 13.07 -0.64 -15.07
N ARG A 114 13.18 0.68 -15.06
CA ARG A 114 14.30 1.39 -15.66
C ARG A 114 15.64 0.97 -15.04
N LEU A 115 15.70 0.84 -13.70
CA LEU A 115 16.92 0.41 -13.02
C LEU A 115 17.21 -1.06 -13.30
N LEU A 116 16.19 -1.90 -13.41
CA LEU A 116 16.34 -3.31 -13.74
C LEU A 116 16.90 -3.50 -15.16
N GLU A 117 16.42 -2.71 -16.12
CA GLU A 117 16.91 -2.73 -17.50
C GLU A 117 18.38 -2.32 -17.60
N GLN A 118 18.85 -1.50 -16.68
CA GLN A 118 20.23 -1.04 -16.62
C GLN A 118 21.13 -1.92 -15.72
N GLY A 119 20.70 -3.13 -15.44
CA GLY A 119 21.46 -4.03 -14.58
C GLY A 119 21.25 -3.83 -13.11
N GLY A 120 20.23 -3.08 -12.72
CA GLY A 120 19.79 -2.96 -11.34
C GLY A 120 20.60 -2.03 -10.44
N SER A 121 21.68 -1.45 -10.92
CA SER A 121 22.43 -0.47 -10.12
C SER A 121 22.95 0.67 -11.02
N MET A 122 22.95 1.86 -10.45
CA MET A 122 23.47 3.06 -11.11
C MET A 122 24.50 3.72 -10.17
N SER A 123 25.58 4.22 -10.77
CA SER A 123 26.52 5.04 -10.00
C SER A 123 25.88 6.41 -9.70
N THR A 124 26.46 7.12 -8.76
CA THR A 124 26.00 8.48 -8.43
C THR A 124 26.09 9.41 -9.65
N ALA A 125 27.11 9.24 -10.48
CA ALA A 125 27.26 10.02 -11.70
C ALA A 125 26.16 9.71 -12.70
N ASP A 126 25.77 8.43 -12.85
CA ASP A 126 24.70 8.03 -13.76
C ASP A 126 23.36 8.58 -13.30
N VAL A 127 23.11 8.60 -12.00
CA VAL A 127 21.90 9.18 -11.45
C VAL A 127 21.83 10.68 -11.71
N ALA A 128 22.94 11.39 -11.51
CA ALA A 128 23.01 12.81 -11.78
C ALA A 128 22.75 13.13 -13.26
N ASP A 129 23.30 12.34 -14.18
CA ASP A 129 23.07 12.45 -15.62
C ASP A 129 21.59 12.20 -15.95
N ALA A 130 21.01 11.14 -15.39
CA ALA A 130 19.63 10.78 -15.64
C ALA A 130 18.65 11.88 -15.18
N LEU A 131 19.01 12.63 -14.14
CA LEU A 131 18.21 13.74 -13.65
C LEU A 131 18.47 15.05 -14.41
N GLY A 132 19.42 15.04 -15.34
CA GLY A 132 19.75 16.22 -16.13
C GLY A 132 20.33 17.37 -15.34
N GLY A 133 20.79 17.11 -14.14
CA GLY A 133 21.29 18.12 -13.22
C GLY A 133 22.63 17.77 -12.64
N SER A 134 23.37 18.79 -12.23
CA SER A 134 24.62 18.64 -11.53
C SER A 134 24.42 18.44 -10.02
N GLU A 135 23.21 18.62 -9.55
CA GLU A 135 22.88 18.47 -8.13
C GLU A 135 21.78 17.46 -7.90
N ILE A 136 21.99 16.57 -6.95
CA ILE A 136 20.97 15.67 -6.45
C ILE A 136 20.32 16.37 -5.25
N PRO A 137 19.00 16.60 -5.26
CA PRO A 137 18.31 17.34 -4.20
C PRO A 137 18.09 16.45 -2.97
N PHE A 138 19.14 16.25 -2.22
CA PHE A 138 19.02 15.57 -0.93
C PHE A 138 19.39 16.53 0.19
#